data_6c148ff5f16d56f6e0b40603f4aced84
#
_entry.id   6c148ff5f16d56f6e0b40603f4aced84
#
_cell.length_a   1.000
_cell.length_b   1.000
_cell.length_c   1.000
_cell.angle_alpha   90.00
_cell.angle_beta   90.00
_cell.angle_gamma   90.00
#
_symmetry.space_group_name_H-M   'P 1'
#
loop_
_entity.id
_entity.type
_entity.pdbx_description
1 polymer ?
#
loop_
_entity_poly.entity_id
_entity_poly.type
_entity_poly.pdbx_seq_one_letter_code
_entity_poly.pdbx_strand_id
1 'polypeptide(L)'
;MKKSMLGIDIGTGSIKLVTKDQCVLIDTAENVFENDHFIAFDGMSEIFKTAVKEHGIRNKKVSLILPDEDLYFSRTTLPLMSEKQLKVNLPYEFSKIVGKDADQYIYDYSLISRNDHEMDLLDVKEA
;
A
#
# COMPACT_ATOMS: atom_id res chain seq x y z
N MET A 1 -3.89 -9.03 23.77
CA MET A 1 -2.70 -8.26 23.34
C MET A 1 -2.77 -7.93 21.87
N LYS A 2 -2.73 -6.65 21.53
CA LYS A 2 -2.52 -6.26 20.13
C LYS A 2 -1.10 -6.71 19.74
N LYS A 3 -1.00 -7.63 18.76
CA LYS A 3 0.30 -7.99 18.21
C LYS A 3 0.87 -6.74 17.53
N SER A 4 2.06 -6.33 17.95
CA SER A 4 2.75 -5.20 17.36
C SER A 4 3.07 -5.47 15.89
N MET A 5 2.95 -4.45 15.05
CA MET A 5 3.32 -4.50 13.64
C MET A 5 4.74 -4.03 13.42
N LEU A 6 5.38 -4.54 12.38
CA LEU A 6 6.58 -3.95 11.80
C LEU A 6 6.15 -2.95 10.71
N GLY A 7 6.47 -1.69 10.89
CA GLY A 7 6.32 -0.67 9.86
C GLY A 7 7.50 -0.68 8.90
N ILE A 8 7.24 -0.63 7.61
CA ILE A 8 8.28 -0.60 6.57
C ILE A 8 8.02 0.60 5.66
N ASP A 9 9.03 1.43 5.49
CA ASP A 9 9.05 2.54 4.55
C ASP A 9 10.25 2.36 3.63
N ILE A 10 10.01 2.08 2.35
CA ILE A 10 11.04 1.88 1.34
C ILE A 10 11.19 3.17 0.56
N GLY A 11 12.22 3.95 0.88
CA GLY A 11 12.57 5.17 0.18
C GLY A 11 13.71 4.97 -0.82
N THR A 12 13.93 5.95 -1.68
CA THR A 12 15.01 5.92 -2.68
C THR A 12 16.40 6.06 -2.05
N GLY A 13 16.50 6.73 -0.89
CA GLY A 13 17.76 6.90 -0.16
C GLY A 13 17.95 5.96 1.01
N SER A 14 16.86 5.51 1.64
CA SER A 14 16.93 4.64 2.80
C SER A 14 15.65 3.83 2.98
N ILE A 15 15.79 2.70 3.64
CA ILE A 15 14.66 1.87 4.09
C ILE A 15 14.56 2.03 5.60
N LYS A 16 13.35 2.22 6.09
CA LYS A 16 13.09 2.35 7.52
C LYS A 16 12.25 1.17 8.00
N LEU A 17 12.75 0.51 9.04
CA LEU A 17 12.04 -0.55 9.76
C LEU A 17 11.69 -0.02 11.14
N VAL A 18 10.43 0.03 11.49
CA VAL A 18 9.95 0.58 12.76
C VAL A 18 9.14 -0.44 13.52
N THR A 19 9.56 -0.71 14.75
CA THR A 19 8.78 -1.46 15.70
C THR A 19 8.41 -0.56 16.88
N LYS A 20 7.68 -1.10 17.84
CA LYS A 20 7.37 -0.39 19.08
C LYS A 20 8.63 0.10 19.82
N ASP A 21 9.71 -0.66 19.74
CA ASP A 21 10.89 -0.48 20.60
C ASP A 21 12.11 0.04 19.83
N GLN A 22 12.12 0.01 18.51
CA GLN A 22 13.28 0.41 17.72
C GLN A 22 12.92 0.95 16.34
N CYS A 23 13.83 1.77 15.82
CA CYS A 23 13.81 2.25 14.44
C CYS A 23 15.17 1.92 13.80
N VAL A 24 15.12 1.20 12.69
CA VAL A 24 16.31 0.78 11.95
C VAL A 24 16.35 1.48 10.61
N LEU A 25 17.47 2.13 10.30
CA LEU A 25 17.73 2.73 9.00
C LEU A 25 18.69 1.84 8.23
N ILE A 26 18.34 1.54 6.98
CA ILE A 26 19.17 0.76 6.06
C ILE A 26 19.35 1.61 4.80
N ASP A 27 20.61 1.76 4.35
CA ASP A 27 20.88 2.43 3.09
C ASP A 27 20.32 1.62 1.92
N THR A 28 19.59 2.30 1.03
CA THR A 28 19.07 1.68 -0.17
C THR A 28 20.24 1.43 -1.14
N ALA A 29 20.38 0.20 -1.63
CA ALA A 29 21.37 -0.13 -2.64
C ALA A 29 21.11 0.61 -3.95
N GLU A 30 22.16 1.06 -4.64
CA GLU A 30 22.08 1.93 -5.81
C GLU A 30 21.20 1.40 -6.95
N ASN A 31 21.06 0.10 -7.11
CA ASN A 31 20.34 -0.52 -8.23
C ASN A 31 18.93 -1.04 -7.85
N VAL A 32 18.36 -0.58 -6.75
CA VAL A 32 17.05 -1.04 -6.28
C VAL A 32 15.90 -0.27 -6.91
N PHE A 33 16.14 0.99 -7.26
CA PHE A 33 15.17 1.88 -7.91
C PHE A 33 15.61 2.32 -9.29
N GLU A 34 14.67 2.38 -10.21
CA GLU A 34 14.82 2.99 -11.52
C GLU A 34 13.64 3.94 -11.75
N ASN A 35 13.92 5.23 -12.01
CA ASN A 35 12.89 6.27 -12.17
C ASN A 35 11.86 6.30 -11.02
N ASP A 36 12.36 6.20 -9.79
CA ASP A 36 11.55 6.13 -8.55
C ASP A 36 10.67 4.88 -8.42
N HIS A 37 10.81 3.90 -9.33
CA HIS A 37 10.15 2.60 -9.25
C HIS A 37 11.07 1.53 -8.69
N PHE A 38 10.51 0.70 -7.81
CA PHE A 38 11.22 -0.41 -7.19
C PHE A 38 11.39 -1.58 -8.16
N ILE A 39 12.63 -2.00 -8.42
CA ILE A 39 12.93 -3.01 -9.46
C ILE A 39 13.66 -4.27 -8.95
N ALA A 40 14.29 -4.24 -7.80
CA ALA A 40 15.15 -5.33 -7.31
C ALA A 40 14.56 -6.07 -6.11
N PHE A 41 13.52 -6.88 -6.33
CA PHE A 41 12.82 -7.60 -5.25
C PHE A 41 13.68 -8.65 -4.54
N ASP A 42 14.47 -9.42 -5.26
CA ASP A 42 15.30 -10.48 -4.67
C ASP A 42 16.40 -9.94 -3.77
N GLY A 43 17.13 -8.95 -4.25
CA GLY A 43 18.16 -8.27 -3.47
C GLY A 43 17.59 -7.58 -2.23
N MET A 44 16.43 -6.97 -2.36
CA MET A 44 15.73 -6.33 -1.26
C MET A 44 15.27 -7.36 -0.22
N SER A 45 14.77 -8.50 -0.64
CA SER A 45 14.36 -9.58 0.26
C SER A 45 15.52 -10.04 1.16
N GLU A 46 16.72 -10.19 0.61
CA GLU A 46 17.91 -10.55 1.37
C GLU A 46 18.32 -9.47 2.37
N ILE A 47 18.26 -8.19 1.97
CA ILE A 47 18.53 -7.05 2.85
C ILE A 47 17.56 -7.05 4.04
N PHE A 48 16.26 -7.25 3.78
CA PHE A 48 15.24 -7.33 4.83
C PHE A 48 15.47 -8.50 5.79
N LYS A 49 15.71 -9.68 5.27
CA LYS A 49 16.00 -10.88 6.10
C LYS A 49 17.20 -10.67 7.01
N THR A 50 18.26 -10.10 6.48
CA THR A 50 19.47 -9.79 7.24
C THR A 50 19.20 -8.78 8.34
N ALA A 51 18.54 -7.66 8.02
CA ALA A 51 18.23 -6.62 8.98
C ALA A 51 17.28 -7.10 10.09
N VAL A 52 16.25 -7.85 9.74
CA VAL A 52 15.30 -8.43 10.71
C VAL A 52 16.02 -9.37 11.68
N LYS A 53 16.91 -10.20 11.16
CA LYS A 53 17.71 -11.13 11.97
C LYS A 53 18.72 -10.40 12.89
N GLU A 54 19.47 -9.46 12.35
CA GLU A 54 20.49 -8.71 13.11
C GLU A 54 19.89 -7.88 14.24
N HIS A 55 18.70 -7.31 14.03
CA HIS A 55 18.02 -6.46 15.01
C HIS A 55 16.99 -7.21 15.88
N GLY A 56 16.92 -8.53 15.75
CA GLY A 56 16.04 -9.36 16.59
C GLY A 56 14.55 -9.07 16.41
N ILE A 57 14.12 -8.61 15.23
CA ILE A 57 12.72 -8.30 14.95
C ILE A 57 11.94 -9.59 14.76
N ARG A 58 10.91 -9.80 15.58
CA ARG A 58 10.08 -11.00 15.57
C ARG A 58 8.63 -10.76 15.14
N ASN A 59 8.33 -9.56 14.68
CA ASN A 59 7.00 -9.19 14.24
C ASN A 59 6.63 -9.93 12.96
N LYS A 60 5.47 -10.60 12.96
CA LYS A 60 4.96 -11.35 11.79
C LYS A 60 3.98 -10.56 10.94
N LYS A 61 3.45 -9.47 11.48
CA LYS A 61 2.56 -8.56 10.75
C LYS A 61 3.34 -7.35 10.31
N VAL A 62 3.12 -6.96 9.07
CA VAL A 62 3.82 -5.85 8.43
C VAL A 62 2.81 -4.81 7.96
N SER A 63 3.15 -3.54 8.14
CA SER A 63 2.49 -2.41 7.52
C SER A 63 3.50 -1.73 6.60
N LEU A 64 3.21 -1.72 5.32
CA LEU A 64 4.06 -1.14 4.29
C LEU A 64 3.51 0.19 3.83
N ILE A 65 4.36 1.21 3.78
CA ILE A 65 4.02 2.49 3.14
C ILE A 65 4.32 2.35 1.65
N LEU A 66 3.31 2.60 0.84
CA LEU A 66 3.43 2.57 -0.62
C LEU A 66 3.91 3.93 -1.14
N PRO A 67 4.79 3.96 -2.17
CA PRO A 67 5.22 5.22 -2.77
C PRO A 67 4.07 5.89 -3.54
N ASP A 68 4.00 7.22 -3.46
CA ASP A 68 2.92 7.99 -4.10
C ASP A 68 2.92 7.84 -5.62
N GLU A 69 4.07 7.63 -6.23
CA GLU A 69 4.24 7.49 -7.67
C GLU A 69 3.48 6.30 -8.26
N ASP A 70 3.28 5.26 -7.46
CA ASP A 70 2.59 4.04 -7.90
C ASP A 70 1.10 4.03 -7.55
N LEU A 71 0.61 5.10 -6.93
CA LEU A 71 -0.75 5.20 -6.44
C LEU A 71 -1.59 6.20 -7.24
N TYR A 72 -2.82 5.82 -7.48
CA TYR A 72 -3.85 6.69 -8.04
C TYR A 72 -4.95 6.89 -7.01
N PHE A 73 -5.22 8.14 -6.66
CA PHE A 73 -6.31 8.50 -5.77
C PHE A 73 -7.45 9.12 -6.55
N SER A 74 -8.66 8.75 -6.21
CA SER A 74 -9.86 9.39 -6.75
C SER A 74 -10.96 9.44 -5.71
N ARG A 75 -11.86 10.38 -5.87
CA ARG A 75 -13.05 10.52 -5.05
C ARG A 75 -14.27 10.14 -5.90
N THR A 76 -15.09 9.26 -5.38
CA THR A 76 -16.26 8.73 -6.10
C THR A 76 -17.48 8.83 -5.20
N THR A 77 -18.56 9.36 -5.75
CA THR A 77 -19.87 9.37 -5.10
C THR A 77 -20.74 8.31 -5.75
N LEU A 78 -21.28 7.41 -4.96
CA LEU A 78 -22.11 6.30 -5.40
C LEU A 78 -23.45 6.31 -4.67
N PRO A 79 -24.50 5.72 -5.27
CA PRO A 79 -25.73 5.43 -4.55
C PRO A 79 -25.46 4.59 -3.30
N LEU A 80 -26.25 4.79 -2.26
CA LEU A 80 -26.11 4.02 -1.03
C LEU A 80 -26.32 2.52 -1.32
N MET A 81 -25.35 1.72 -0.89
CA MET A 81 -25.38 0.27 -1.09
C MET A 81 -24.66 -0.45 0.06
N SER A 82 -24.90 -1.75 0.17
CA SER A 82 -24.18 -2.58 1.14
C SER A 82 -22.71 -2.76 0.73
N GLU A 83 -21.87 -3.12 1.68
CA GLU A 83 -20.45 -3.42 1.43
C GLU A 83 -20.28 -4.53 0.38
N LYS A 84 -21.15 -5.53 0.41
CA LYS A 84 -21.15 -6.62 -0.57
C LYS A 84 -21.44 -6.11 -1.99
N GLN A 85 -22.42 -5.23 -2.13
CA GLN A 85 -22.75 -4.61 -3.42
C GLN A 85 -21.62 -3.68 -3.89
N LEU A 86 -21.01 -2.96 -2.96
CA LEU A 86 -19.88 -2.08 -3.26
C LEU A 86 -18.70 -2.86 -3.83
N LYS A 87 -18.34 -3.99 -3.25
CA LYS A 87 -17.27 -4.86 -3.76
C LYS A 87 -17.51 -5.36 -5.18
N VAL A 88 -18.77 -5.56 -5.56
CA VAL A 88 -19.13 -5.95 -6.93
C VAL A 88 -19.05 -4.76 -7.89
N ASN A 89 -19.43 -3.58 -7.46
CA ASN A 89 -19.54 -2.39 -8.32
C ASN A 89 -18.23 -1.60 -8.48
N LEU A 90 -17.35 -1.61 -7.49
CA LEU A 90 -16.09 -0.87 -7.53
C LEU A 90 -15.21 -1.18 -8.75
N PRO A 91 -15.02 -2.44 -9.18
CA PRO A 91 -14.23 -2.73 -10.38
C PRO A 91 -14.74 -2.01 -11.63
N TYR A 92 -16.05 -1.86 -11.77
CA TYR A 92 -16.65 -1.13 -12.89
C TYR A 92 -16.39 0.38 -12.82
N GLU A 93 -16.46 0.96 -11.63
CA GLU A 93 -16.12 2.37 -11.42
C GLU A 93 -14.62 2.61 -11.71
N PHE A 94 -13.76 1.71 -11.29
CA PHE A 94 -12.33 1.77 -11.62
C PHE A 94 -12.08 1.68 -13.13
N SER A 95 -12.80 0.82 -13.83
CA SER A 95 -12.68 0.68 -15.29
C SER A 95 -12.97 1.97 -16.04
N LYS A 96 -13.88 2.80 -15.54
CA LYS A 96 -14.18 4.12 -16.12
C LYS A 96 -13.00 5.09 -15.99
N ILE A 97 -12.18 4.94 -14.95
CA ILE A 97 -11.07 5.86 -14.65
C ILE A 97 -9.78 5.40 -15.35
N VAL A 98 -9.45 4.11 -15.26
CA VAL A 98 -8.18 3.56 -15.76
C VAL A 98 -8.31 2.90 -17.13
N GLY A 99 -9.51 2.77 -17.67
CA GLY A 99 -9.76 2.17 -18.97
C GLY A 99 -9.72 0.63 -18.95
N LYS A 100 -9.22 0.05 -20.04
CA LYS A 100 -9.27 -1.40 -20.26
C LYS A 100 -8.36 -2.23 -19.35
N ASP A 101 -7.39 -1.59 -18.71
CA ASP A 101 -6.35 -2.26 -17.93
C ASP A 101 -6.68 -2.31 -16.42
N ALA A 102 -7.94 -2.15 -16.06
CA ALA A 102 -8.39 -2.14 -14.66
C ALA A 102 -8.04 -3.41 -13.88
N ASP A 103 -7.95 -4.54 -14.53
CA ASP A 103 -7.54 -5.82 -13.96
C ASP A 103 -6.04 -5.91 -13.61
N GLN A 104 -5.24 -4.98 -14.10
CA GLN A 104 -3.82 -4.85 -13.76
C GLN A 104 -3.57 -4.04 -12.49
N TYR A 105 -4.61 -3.48 -11.88
CA TYR A 105 -4.52 -2.66 -10.70
C TYR A 105 -5.03 -3.39 -9.46
N ILE A 106 -4.33 -3.19 -8.36
CA ILE A 106 -4.86 -3.49 -7.03
C ILE A 106 -5.55 -2.23 -6.52
N TYR A 107 -6.72 -2.36 -5.93
CA TYR A 107 -7.50 -1.22 -5.45
C TYR A 107 -8.05 -1.45 -4.05
N ASP A 108 -8.23 -0.36 -3.34
CA ASP A 108 -8.91 -0.30 -2.07
C ASP A 108 -9.72 0.99 -1.97
N TYR A 109 -10.52 1.13 -0.95
CA TYR A 109 -11.35 2.31 -0.76
C TYR A 109 -11.53 2.63 0.73
N SER A 110 -11.87 3.88 1.00
CA SER A 110 -12.28 4.33 2.32
C SER A 110 -13.56 5.14 2.21
N LEU A 111 -14.50 4.88 3.08
CA LEU A 111 -15.74 5.65 3.16
C LEU A 111 -15.44 7.00 3.83
N ILE A 112 -15.67 8.10 3.10
CA ILE A 112 -15.52 9.46 3.63
C ILE A 112 -16.78 9.87 4.38
N SER A 113 -17.93 9.71 3.75
CA SER A 113 -19.22 10.06 4.32
C SER A 113 -20.36 9.30 3.62
N ARG A 114 -21.48 9.23 4.27
CA ARG A 114 -22.72 8.74 3.67
C ARG A 114 -23.91 9.48 4.23
N ASN A 115 -24.96 9.57 3.42
CA ASN A 115 -26.28 10.04 3.83
C ASN A 115 -27.33 8.96 3.51
N ASP A 116 -28.62 9.28 3.52
CA ASP A 116 -29.68 8.31 3.27
C ASP A 116 -29.78 7.84 1.80
N HIS A 117 -29.04 8.45 0.88
CA HIS A 117 -29.11 8.19 -0.56
C HIS A 117 -27.78 7.88 -1.20
N GLU A 118 -26.67 8.43 -0.70
CA GLU A 118 -25.35 8.40 -1.32
C GLU A 118 -24.25 8.06 -0.35
N MET A 119 -23.15 7.53 -0.87
CA MET A 119 -21.90 7.34 -0.17
C MET A 119 -20.75 7.98 -0.96
N ASP A 120 -19.82 8.59 -0.24
CA ASP A 120 -18.66 9.26 -0.78
C ASP A 120 -17.40 8.49 -0.36
N LEU A 121 -16.62 8.07 -1.34
CA LEU A 121 -15.48 7.19 -1.16
C LEU A 121 -14.20 7.86 -1.62
N LEU A 122 -13.12 7.61 -0.90
CA LEU A 122 -11.76 7.81 -1.37
C LEU A 122 -11.25 6.48 -1.89
N ASP A 123 -11.00 6.42 -3.18
CA ASP A 123 -10.45 5.24 -3.85
C ASP A 123 -8.94 5.37 -3.98
N VAL A 124 -8.25 4.27 -3.80
CA VAL A 124 -6.82 4.16 -4.03
C VAL A 124 -6.54 2.97 -4.94
N LYS A 125 -5.62 3.15 -5.87
CA LYS A 125 -5.21 2.11 -6.82
C LYS A 125 -3.70 2.09 -6.93
N GLU A 126 -3.18 0.91 -7.08
CA GLU A 126 -1.78 0.66 -7.35
C GLU A 126 -1.65 -0.09 -8.68
N ALA A 127 -0.80 0.43 -9.52
CA ALA A 127 -0.48 -0.20 -10.79
C ALA A 127 0.47 -1.39 -10.62
#